data_3af1ecaa4d669413897390e168ae266e
#
_entry.id   3af1ecaa4d669413897390e168ae266e
#
_cell.length_a   1.000
_cell.length_b   1.000
_cell.length_c   1.000
_cell.angle_alpha   90.00
_cell.angle_beta   90.00
_cell.angle_gamma   90.00
#
_symmetry.space_group_name_H-M   'P 1'
#
loop_
_entity.id
_entity.type
_entity.pdbx_description
1 polymer ?
#
loop_
_entity_poly.entity_id
_entity_poly.type
_entity_poly.pdbx_seq_one_letter_code
_entity_poly.pdbx_strand_id
1 'polypeptide(L)'
;MKKYLFFFLFFSLLIISCINDDDDDMNLNSAGLFSTEARVVGYLARYEKKDEINFCKITHLNIAFANPLLDGTIKLNNRQYDLSEIINTALSQNNNIKIFIALGGGWLSEEMVITWKFFLANPNERKTLIDKIVSFVLEHNLDGVDVDLEWSRVTSGYSDFIIELKDALKIHSKGISAALPSETKYDNLNSNALNALDFINIMSYDFTGPWNPSKPGQHSSFYHAQRGINFWKNTIGIPGEKLTLGVPFYGYDFKNSTTVESFKYGSIVASNKSNADRDNIDNKFYNGRPTIRKKVDLAAKNISGIMIWELGGDSFSEYSLLETIHKTYTDLGVKTTELCGN
;
A
#
# COMPACT_ATOMS: atom_id res chain seq x y z
N MET A 1 59.94 -59.19 -0.81
CA MET A 1 58.68 -58.78 -0.17
C MET A 1 58.32 -57.42 -0.74
N LYS A 2 57.33 -57.36 -1.69
CA LYS A 2 56.85 -56.13 -2.34
C LYS A 2 55.63 -55.65 -1.56
N LYS A 3 55.66 -54.42 -0.98
CA LYS A 3 54.49 -53.74 -0.37
C LYS A 3 53.76 -52.98 -1.47
N TYR A 4 52.52 -53.31 -1.71
CA TYR A 4 51.62 -52.54 -2.56
C TYR A 4 50.94 -51.48 -1.71
N LEU A 5 51.09 -50.20 -2.09
CA LEU A 5 50.48 -49.05 -1.50
C LEU A 5 49.18 -48.81 -2.29
N PHE A 6 48.02 -49.03 -1.64
CA PHE A 6 46.72 -48.69 -2.22
C PHE A 6 46.40 -47.23 -1.96
N PHE A 7 46.31 -46.43 -3.03
CA PHE A 7 45.82 -45.06 -3.01
C PHE A 7 44.31 -45.12 -3.10
N PHE A 8 43.61 -44.77 -2.02
CA PHE A 8 42.17 -44.51 -2.07
C PHE A 8 41.90 -43.06 -2.53
N LEU A 9 41.41 -42.91 -3.76
CA LEU A 9 40.89 -41.65 -4.25
C LEU A 9 39.50 -41.46 -3.64
N PHE A 10 39.38 -40.53 -2.69
CA PHE A 10 38.06 -40.05 -2.23
C PHE A 10 37.50 -39.08 -3.29
N PHE A 11 36.53 -39.54 -4.07
CA PHE A 11 35.69 -38.69 -4.91
C PHE A 11 34.65 -38.07 -4.00
N SER A 12 34.88 -36.82 -3.54
CA SER A 12 33.83 -36.03 -2.91
C SER A 12 32.81 -35.58 -3.97
N LEU A 13 31.69 -36.27 -4.05
CA LEU A 13 30.50 -35.75 -4.75
C LEU A 13 30.04 -34.48 -3.98
N LEU A 14 30.30 -33.30 -4.55
CA LEU A 14 29.61 -32.10 -4.23
C LEU A 14 28.18 -32.25 -4.73
N ILE A 15 27.30 -32.64 -3.83
CA ILE A 15 25.84 -32.48 -4.04
C ILE A 15 25.59 -30.99 -3.97
N ILE A 16 25.51 -30.32 -5.13
CA ILE A 16 24.88 -29.02 -5.24
C ILE A 16 23.41 -29.31 -5.01
N SER A 17 22.96 -29.11 -3.78
CA SER A 17 21.54 -28.97 -3.46
C SER A 17 21.07 -27.71 -4.17
N CYS A 18 20.47 -27.87 -5.33
CA CYS A 18 19.52 -26.90 -5.82
C CYS A 18 18.46 -26.79 -4.73
N ILE A 19 18.46 -25.69 -3.99
CA ILE A 19 17.31 -25.26 -3.25
C ILE A 19 16.28 -25.00 -4.34
N ASN A 20 15.40 -25.97 -4.57
CA ASN A 20 14.11 -25.69 -5.18
C ASN A 20 13.47 -24.70 -4.20
N ASP A 21 13.40 -23.43 -4.56
CA ASP A 21 12.34 -22.58 -4.06
C ASP A 21 11.06 -23.36 -4.34
N ASP A 22 10.47 -23.91 -3.28
CA ASP A 22 9.12 -24.47 -3.34
C ASP A 22 8.24 -23.30 -3.82
N ASP A 23 7.99 -23.27 -5.12
CA ASP A 23 6.83 -22.62 -5.69
C ASP A 23 5.62 -23.31 -5.05
N ASP A 24 5.26 -22.90 -3.83
CA ASP A 24 3.93 -23.12 -3.31
C ASP A 24 2.98 -22.74 -4.44
N ASP A 25 2.17 -23.66 -4.91
CA ASP A 25 1.21 -23.48 -6.00
C ASP A 25 0.28 -22.31 -5.66
N MET A 26 0.76 -21.08 -5.89
CA MET A 26 -0.02 -19.88 -5.73
C MET A 26 -1.07 -19.88 -6.83
N ASN A 27 -2.30 -20.26 -6.47
CA ASN A 27 -3.44 -20.34 -7.39
C ASN A 27 -3.87 -18.94 -7.87
N LEU A 28 -2.96 -18.27 -8.59
CA LEU A 28 -3.19 -16.98 -9.21
C LEU A 28 -3.46 -17.14 -10.69
N ASN A 29 -4.43 -16.37 -11.19
CA ASN A 29 -4.78 -16.37 -12.60
C ASN A 29 -3.61 -15.83 -13.44
N SER A 30 -3.13 -16.61 -14.38
CA SER A 30 -2.08 -16.21 -15.34
C SER A 30 -2.65 -15.86 -16.72
N ALA A 31 -3.91 -16.20 -17.00
CA ALA A 31 -4.58 -15.98 -18.28
C ALA A 31 -5.88 -15.20 -18.10
N GLY A 32 -6.06 -14.16 -18.91
CA GLY A 32 -7.27 -13.34 -18.91
C GLY A 32 -7.28 -12.23 -17.84
N LEU A 33 -8.10 -11.23 -18.07
CA LEU A 33 -8.30 -10.11 -17.15
C LEU A 33 -9.32 -10.47 -16.08
N PHE A 34 -9.10 -9.97 -14.85
CA PHE A 34 -10.07 -10.04 -13.77
C PHE A 34 -11.27 -9.14 -14.04
N SER A 35 -11.02 -7.93 -14.56
CA SER A 35 -12.04 -6.92 -14.88
C SER A 35 -11.56 -6.05 -16.03
N THR A 36 -12.50 -5.40 -16.72
CA THR A 36 -12.21 -4.35 -17.72
C THR A 36 -12.03 -2.97 -17.10
N GLU A 37 -12.21 -2.85 -15.78
CA GLU A 37 -12.01 -1.63 -15.00
C GLU A 37 -11.12 -1.93 -13.80
N ALA A 38 -10.24 -0.99 -13.45
CA ALA A 38 -9.37 -1.12 -12.29
C ALA A 38 -9.41 0.11 -11.40
N ARG A 39 -9.29 -0.14 -10.10
CA ARG A 39 -9.10 0.90 -9.10
C ARG A 39 -7.62 1.27 -9.02
N VAL A 40 -7.31 2.57 -9.05
CA VAL A 40 -5.98 3.09 -8.76
C VAL A 40 -6.12 4.04 -7.58
N VAL A 41 -5.63 3.60 -6.41
CA VAL A 41 -5.67 4.36 -5.16
C VAL A 41 -4.31 5.02 -4.96
N GLY A 42 -4.26 6.33 -4.84
CA GLY A 42 -3.04 7.06 -4.52
C GLY A 42 -3.12 7.68 -3.11
N TYR A 43 -2.13 7.39 -2.26
CA TYR A 43 -1.96 8.15 -1.02
C TYR A 43 -1.17 9.43 -1.30
N LEU A 44 -1.59 10.52 -0.69
CA LEU A 44 -0.88 11.79 -0.72
C LEU A 44 -0.68 12.32 0.69
N ALA A 45 0.57 12.38 1.12
CA ALA A 45 0.94 13.05 2.34
C ALA A 45 0.85 14.57 2.16
N ARG A 46 0.24 15.29 3.11
CA ARG A 46 -0.06 16.73 3.00
C ARG A 46 1.17 17.66 2.95
N TYR A 47 2.36 17.12 3.10
CA TYR A 47 3.62 17.85 2.89
C TYR A 47 4.18 17.71 1.48
N GLU A 48 3.55 16.90 0.62
CA GLU A 48 4.00 16.66 -0.74
C GLU A 48 3.45 17.67 -1.75
N LYS A 49 4.12 17.81 -2.89
CA LYS A 49 3.79 18.76 -3.94
C LYS A 49 2.57 18.30 -4.75
N LYS A 50 1.38 18.70 -4.34
CA LYS A 50 0.13 18.33 -5.00
C LYS A 50 0.04 18.77 -6.46
N ASP A 51 0.67 19.87 -6.82
CA ASP A 51 0.56 20.48 -8.15
C ASP A 51 1.34 19.73 -9.26
N GLU A 52 2.26 18.82 -8.87
CA GLU A 52 3.01 17.98 -9.80
C GLU A 52 2.29 16.64 -10.08
N ILE A 53 1.21 16.32 -9.35
CA ILE A 53 0.50 15.06 -9.46
C ILE A 53 -0.56 15.13 -10.55
N ASN A 54 -0.59 14.12 -11.43
CA ASN A 54 -1.66 13.95 -12.41
C ASN A 54 -2.81 13.13 -11.82
N PHE A 55 -3.79 13.82 -11.21
CA PHE A 55 -4.95 13.17 -10.60
C PHE A 55 -5.89 12.50 -11.61
N CYS A 56 -5.71 12.76 -12.91
CA CYS A 56 -6.46 12.05 -13.95
C CYS A 56 -6.08 10.57 -14.08
N LYS A 57 -5.00 10.14 -13.45
CA LYS A 57 -4.51 8.75 -13.51
C LYS A 57 -4.84 7.91 -12.28
N ILE A 58 -5.59 8.48 -11.34
CA ILE A 58 -6.06 7.76 -10.15
C ILE A 58 -7.58 7.85 -10.02
N THR A 59 -8.18 6.81 -9.47
CA THR A 59 -9.62 6.73 -9.21
C THR A 59 -9.98 7.19 -7.80
N HIS A 60 -9.05 6.98 -6.85
CA HIS A 60 -9.21 7.32 -5.43
C HIS A 60 -7.95 8.04 -4.93
N LEU A 61 -8.17 9.10 -4.17
CA LEU A 61 -7.14 9.84 -3.46
C LEU A 61 -7.34 9.64 -1.95
N ASN A 62 -6.38 9.03 -1.28
CA ASN A 62 -6.34 8.93 0.18
C ASN A 62 -5.42 10.04 0.72
N ILE A 63 -5.99 11.06 1.35
CA ILE A 63 -5.20 12.17 1.93
C ILE A 63 -4.68 11.75 3.30
N ALA A 64 -3.38 11.68 3.49
CA ALA A 64 -2.71 11.16 4.68
C ALA A 64 -2.08 12.28 5.51
N PHE A 65 -2.26 12.32 6.80
CA PHE A 65 -3.14 11.53 7.67
C PHE A 65 -3.94 12.45 8.59
N ALA A 66 -5.03 11.94 9.16
CA ALA A 66 -5.74 12.56 10.25
C ALA A 66 -5.84 11.62 11.46
N ASN A 67 -5.83 12.18 12.66
CA ASN A 67 -5.87 11.42 13.91
C ASN A 67 -6.74 12.13 14.94
N PRO A 68 -7.39 11.40 15.87
CA PRO A 68 -8.19 12.02 16.92
C PRO A 68 -7.31 12.69 17.99
N LEU A 69 -7.79 13.79 18.53
CA LEU A 69 -7.40 14.33 19.82
C LEU A 69 -8.16 13.59 20.93
N LEU A 70 -7.79 13.84 22.20
CA LEU A 70 -8.43 13.20 23.36
C LEU A 70 -9.93 13.48 23.50
N ASP A 71 -10.42 14.55 22.91
CA ASP A 71 -11.86 14.91 22.85
C ASP A 71 -12.58 14.33 21.62
N GLY A 72 -11.88 13.50 20.83
CA GLY A 72 -12.36 12.91 19.58
C GLY A 72 -12.31 13.82 18.36
N THR A 73 -11.91 15.09 18.50
CA THR A 73 -11.77 16.01 17.37
C THR A 73 -10.72 15.49 16.38
N ILE A 74 -11.08 15.43 15.10
CA ILE A 74 -10.19 14.94 14.05
C ILE A 74 -9.21 16.03 13.66
N LYS A 75 -7.91 15.76 13.86
CA LYS A 75 -6.81 16.65 13.53
C LYS A 75 -5.97 16.09 12.40
N LEU A 76 -5.69 16.93 11.42
CA LEU A 76 -4.78 16.60 10.32
C LEU A 76 -3.33 16.66 10.78
N ASN A 77 -2.56 15.62 10.43
CA ASN A 77 -1.13 15.57 10.69
C ASN A 77 -0.38 16.44 9.67
N ASN A 78 0.72 17.05 10.09
CA ASN A 78 1.68 17.83 9.29
C ASN A 78 1.07 18.80 8.27
N ARG A 79 1.60 20.01 8.20
CA ARG A 79 1.05 21.08 7.38
C ARG A 79 2.07 21.58 6.36
N GLN A 80 1.79 21.32 5.07
CA GLN A 80 2.28 22.21 4.03
C GLN A 80 1.09 22.76 3.25
N TYR A 81 0.11 21.92 2.94
CA TYR A 81 -1.09 22.32 2.20
C TYR A 81 -2.34 22.13 3.05
N ASP A 82 -3.30 23.03 2.90
CA ASP A 82 -4.62 22.87 3.49
C ASP A 82 -5.39 21.76 2.78
N LEU A 83 -6.29 21.09 3.51
CA LEU A 83 -7.09 20.00 2.98
C LEU A 83 -7.92 20.44 1.76
N SER A 84 -8.51 21.64 1.85
CA SER A 84 -9.30 22.23 0.76
C SER A 84 -8.48 22.50 -0.49
N GLU A 85 -7.21 22.88 -0.38
CA GLU A 85 -6.34 23.10 -1.53
C GLU A 85 -6.05 21.78 -2.28
N ILE A 86 -5.80 20.69 -1.54
CA ILE A 86 -5.58 19.38 -2.14
C ILE A 86 -6.86 18.89 -2.84
N ILE A 87 -8.02 18.99 -2.15
CA ILE A 87 -9.31 18.58 -2.69
C ILE A 87 -9.62 19.37 -3.97
N ASN A 88 -9.50 20.70 -3.94
CA ASN A 88 -9.79 21.55 -5.09
C ASN A 88 -8.84 21.27 -6.26
N THR A 89 -7.53 21.04 -6.02
CA THR A 89 -6.58 20.67 -7.05
C THR A 89 -6.95 19.33 -7.70
N ALA A 90 -7.29 18.32 -6.91
CA ALA A 90 -7.69 17.02 -7.43
C ALA A 90 -8.98 17.08 -8.24
N LEU A 91 -10.02 17.74 -7.72
CA LEU A 91 -11.31 17.89 -8.40
C LEU A 91 -11.23 18.76 -9.66
N SER A 92 -10.35 19.77 -9.71
CA SER A 92 -10.15 20.59 -10.91
C SER A 92 -9.55 19.80 -12.07
N GLN A 93 -8.77 18.76 -11.79
CA GLN A 93 -8.21 17.85 -12.79
C GLN A 93 -9.13 16.69 -13.10
N ASN A 94 -9.79 16.12 -12.08
CA ASN A 94 -10.61 14.92 -12.17
C ASN A 94 -11.85 15.05 -11.27
N ASN A 95 -12.98 15.45 -11.84
CA ASN A 95 -14.23 15.63 -11.11
C ASN A 95 -14.91 14.33 -10.65
N ASN A 96 -14.43 13.18 -11.14
CA ASN A 96 -14.93 11.85 -10.79
C ASN A 96 -14.08 11.15 -9.72
N ILE A 97 -12.96 11.75 -9.30
CA ILE A 97 -12.07 11.17 -8.29
C ILE A 97 -12.80 11.03 -6.95
N LYS A 98 -12.61 9.89 -6.31
CA LYS A 98 -13.10 9.66 -4.94
C LYS A 98 -12.04 10.09 -3.94
N ILE A 99 -12.39 10.97 -3.02
CA ILE A 99 -11.46 11.54 -2.05
C ILE A 99 -11.77 11.03 -0.66
N PHE A 100 -10.83 10.30 -0.08
CA PHE A 100 -10.91 9.73 1.27
C PHE A 100 -9.90 10.41 2.18
N ILE A 101 -10.22 10.48 3.48
CA ILE A 101 -9.25 10.82 4.51
C ILE A 101 -8.68 9.54 5.12
N ALA A 102 -7.36 9.39 5.13
CA ALA A 102 -6.70 8.28 5.80
C ALA A 102 -6.48 8.58 7.27
N LEU A 103 -6.95 7.68 8.14
CA LEU A 103 -6.85 7.76 9.59
C LEU A 103 -5.71 6.86 10.09
N GLY A 104 -4.87 7.35 10.98
CA GLY A 104 -3.77 6.57 11.55
C GLY A 104 -2.43 6.90 10.93
N GLY A 105 -1.83 5.92 10.26
CA GLY A 105 -0.52 5.95 9.65
C GLY A 105 0.56 5.22 10.46
N GLY A 106 1.66 4.86 9.81
CA GLY A 106 2.76 4.08 10.38
C GLY A 106 3.52 4.79 11.53
N TRP A 107 3.55 6.13 11.54
CA TRP A 107 4.30 6.94 12.50
C TRP A 107 3.36 7.76 13.38
N LEU A 108 2.88 7.16 14.47
CA LEU A 108 2.08 7.85 15.50
C LEU A 108 2.94 8.19 16.72
N SER A 109 2.71 9.36 17.32
CA SER A 109 3.26 9.66 18.63
C SER A 109 2.67 8.73 19.70
N GLU A 110 3.35 8.60 20.83
CA GLU A 110 2.84 7.80 21.94
C GLU A 110 1.45 8.30 22.40
N GLU A 111 1.24 9.61 22.46
CA GLU A 111 -0.06 10.22 22.78
C GLU A 111 -1.15 9.79 21.81
N MET A 112 -0.89 9.82 20.49
CA MET A 112 -1.85 9.37 19.46
C MET A 112 -2.16 7.87 19.62
N VAL A 113 -1.15 7.05 19.92
CA VAL A 113 -1.36 5.61 20.15
C VAL A 113 -2.27 5.37 21.36
N ILE A 114 -2.03 6.08 22.46
CA ILE A 114 -2.87 6.01 23.68
C ILE A 114 -4.29 6.46 23.35
N THR A 115 -4.45 7.56 22.64
CA THR A 115 -5.75 8.09 22.21
C THR A 115 -6.53 7.09 21.37
N TRP A 116 -5.93 6.50 20.36
CA TRP A 116 -6.57 5.45 19.56
C TRP A 116 -7.00 4.26 20.41
N LYS A 117 -6.12 3.75 21.29
CA LYS A 117 -6.45 2.62 22.18
C LYS A 117 -7.61 2.93 23.12
N PHE A 118 -7.67 4.16 23.65
CA PHE A 118 -8.77 4.62 24.49
C PHE A 118 -10.10 4.58 23.76
N PHE A 119 -10.18 5.14 22.54
CA PHE A 119 -11.42 5.15 21.77
C PHE A 119 -11.84 3.75 21.32
N LEU A 120 -10.90 2.91 20.89
CA LEU A 120 -11.22 1.54 20.46
C LEU A 120 -11.78 0.68 21.59
N ALA A 121 -11.21 0.79 22.80
CA ALA A 121 -11.56 -0.05 23.92
C ALA A 121 -12.95 0.27 24.55
N ASN A 122 -13.44 1.50 24.39
CA ASN A 122 -14.64 2.00 25.10
C ASN A 122 -15.79 2.26 24.12
N PRO A 123 -16.88 1.48 24.14
CA PRO A 123 -17.97 1.62 23.15
C PRO A 123 -18.58 3.01 23.07
N ASN A 124 -18.79 3.70 24.20
CA ASN A 124 -19.35 5.07 24.20
C ASN A 124 -18.38 6.08 23.60
N GLU A 125 -17.09 5.97 23.90
CA GLU A 125 -16.05 6.83 23.35
C GLU A 125 -15.82 6.54 21.88
N ARG A 126 -15.89 5.28 21.47
CA ARG A 126 -15.82 4.87 20.08
C ARG A 126 -16.95 5.46 19.27
N LYS A 127 -18.18 5.46 19.82
CA LYS A 127 -19.31 6.15 19.19
C LYS A 127 -19.06 7.66 19.05
N THR A 128 -18.54 8.32 20.08
CA THR A 128 -18.18 9.73 20.04
C THR A 128 -17.17 10.02 18.95
N LEU A 129 -16.12 9.19 18.84
CA LEU A 129 -15.12 9.30 17.78
C LEU A 129 -15.73 9.13 16.39
N ILE A 130 -16.59 8.14 16.21
CA ILE A 130 -17.27 7.86 14.93
C ILE A 130 -18.12 9.06 14.51
N ASP A 131 -18.91 9.63 15.43
CA ASP A 131 -19.71 10.81 15.16
C ASP A 131 -18.84 12.01 14.71
N LYS A 132 -17.65 12.19 15.30
CA LYS A 132 -16.65 13.20 14.90
C LYS A 132 -16.04 12.93 13.54
N ILE A 133 -15.70 11.67 13.24
CA ILE A 133 -15.18 11.26 11.93
C ILE A 133 -16.23 11.54 10.84
N VAL A 134 -17.49 11.13 11.05
CA VAL A 134 -18.59 11.37 10.10
C VAL A 134 -18.80 12.87 9.88
N SER A 135 -18.81 13.66 10.95
CA SER A 135 -18.92 15.12 10.86
C SER A 135 -17.78 15.72 10.03
N PHE A 136 -16.54 15.28 10.25
CA PHE A 136 -15.38 15.72 9.48
C PHE A 136 -15.51 15.37 7.99
N VAL A 137 -15.94 14.15 7.65
CA VAL A 137 -16.16 13.70 6.28
C VAL A 137 -17.21 14.56 5.56
N LEU A 138 -18.31 14.89 6.25
CA LEU A 138 -19.38 15.71 5.70
C LEU A 138 -18.96 17.18 5.55
N GLU A 139 -18.31 17.75 6.54
CA GLU A 139 -17.83 19.14 6.52
C GLU A 139 -16.88 19.40 5.35
N HIS A 140 -15.99 18.45 5.04
CA HIS A 140 -15.02 18.57 3.95
C HIS A 140 -15.49 17.93 2.63
N ASN A 141 -16.76 17.49 2.56
CA ASN A 141 -17.35 16.84 1.38
C ASN A 141 -16.49 15.68 0.83
N LEU A 142 -15.93 14.87 1.71
CA LEU A 142 -15.14 13.70 1.34
C LEU A 142 -16.04 12.54 0.92
N ASP A 143 -15.53 11.62 0.10
CA ASP A 143 -16.26 10.42 -0.34
C ASP A 143 -16.18 9.28 0.67
N GLY A 144 -15.24 9.31 1.62
CA GLY A 144 -15.11 8.26 2.61
C GLY A 144 -13.91 8.38 3.53
N VAL A 145 -13.62 7.27 4.19
CA VAL A 145 -12.53 7.10 5.16
C VAL A 145 -11.70 5.90 4.79
N ASP A 146 -10.38 6.03 4.88
CA ASP A 146 -9.44 4.92 4.84
C ASP A 146 -8.85 4.70 6.24
N VAL A 147 -8.88 3.48 6.76
CA VAL A 147 -8.38 3.17 8.10
C VAL A 147 -7.02 2.50 7.99
N ASP A 148 -5.97 3.23 8.39
CA ASP A 148 -4.57 2.79 8.34
C ASP A 148 -3.98 2.71 9.76
N LEU A 149 -4.64 1.93 10.63
CA LEU A 149 -4.10 1.59 11.95
C LEU A 149 -3.26 0.31 11.85
N GLU A 150 -2.02 0.41 12.34
CA GLU A 150 -1.04 -0.62 12.12
C GLU A 150 -0.56 -1.30 13.41
N TRP A 151 -0.30 -2.61 13.34
CA TRP A 151 0.39 -3.44 14.35
C TRP A 151 -0.20 -3.30 15.76
N SER A 152 0.57 -2.80 16.73
CA SER A 152 0.16 -2.67 18.13
C SER A 152 -0.96 -1.67 18.39
N ARG A 153 -1.39 -0.93 17.36
CA ARG A 153 -2.51 0.02 17.43
C ARG A 153 -3.84 -0.67 17.15
N VAL A 154 -3.82 -1.83 16.49
CA VAL A 154 -4.99 -2.67 16.24
C VAL A 154 -5.26 -3.51 17.50
N THR A 155 -6.05 -2.95 18.41
CA THR A 155 -6.38 -3.54 19.72
C THR A 155 -7.82 -4.05 19.76
N SER A 156 -8.26 -4.54 20.92
CA SER A 156 -9.67 -4.91 21.14
C SER A 156 -10.60 -3.73 20.77
N GLY A 157 -11.74 -4.05 20.17
CA GLY A 157 -12.68 -3.05 19.66
C GLY A 157 -12.37 -2.52 18.24
N TYR A 158 -11.26 -2.90 17.62
CA TYR A 158 -10.96 -2.48 16.25
C TYR A 158 -11.99 -3.01 15.24
N SER A 159 -12.39 -4.28 15.36
CA SER A 159 -13.45 -4.83 14.50
C SER A 159 -14.79 -4.10 14.67
N ASP A 160 -15.16 -3.81 15.91
CA ASP A 160 -16.38 -3.06 16.20
C ASP A 160 -16.31 -1.64 15.62
N PHE A 161 -15.15 -0.98 15.75
CA PHE A 161 -14.91 0.34 15.16
C PHE A 161 -15.13 0.34 13.64
N ILE A 162 -14.58 -0.64 12.92
CA ILE A 162 -14.77 -0.75 11.47
C ILE A 162 -16.27 -0.93 11.12
N ILE A 163 -16.95 -1.83 11.83
CA ILE A 163 -18.38 -2.12 11.57
C ILE A 163 -19.25 -0.90 11.87
N GLU A 164 -19.10 -0.31 13.06
CA GLU A 164 -19.87 0.85 13.50
C GLU A 164 -19.60 2.08 12.61
N LEU A 165 -18.33 2.30 12.21
CA LEU A 165 -17.97 3.39 11.28
C LEU A 165 -18.58 3.16 9.89
N LYS A 166 -18.57 1.93 9.37
CA LYS A 166 -19.24 1.59 8.11
C LYS A 166 -20.73 1.91 8.16
N ASP A 167 -21.40 1.50 9.23
CA ASP A 167 -22.83 1.72 9.38
C ASP A 167 -23.16 3.23 9.44
N ALA A 168 -22.35 4.01 10.15
CA ALA A 168 -22.52 5.46 10.24
C ALA A 168 -22.24 6.17 8.90
N LEU A 169 -21.19 5.79 8.18
CA LEU A 169 -20.84 6.34 6.87
C LEU A 169 -21.87 5.99 5.79
N LYS A 170 -22.42 4.78 5.81
CA LYS A 170 -23.39 4.28 4.84
C LYS A 170 -24.66 5.13 4.78
N ILE A 171 -25.13 5.68 5.91
CA ILE A 171 -26.30 6.56 5.98
C ILE A 171 -26.13 7.79 5.08
N HIS A 172 -24.88 8.23 4.89
CA HIS A 172 -24.52 9.38 4.07
C HIS A 172 -23.93 8.97 2.69
N SER A 173 -24.06 7.70 2.29
CA SER A 173 -23.50 7.17 1.04
C SER A 173 -21.96 7.35 0.95
N LYS A 174 -21.26 7.31 2.10
CA LYS A 174 -19.80 7.40 2.18
C LYS A 174 -19.17 6.03 2.31
N GLY A 175 -17.96 5.89 1.71
CA GLY A 175 -17.21 4.64 1.68
C GLY A 175 -16.27 4.46 2.87
N ILE A 176 -15.79 3.21 3.03
CA ILE A 176 -14.72 2.85 3.97
C ILE A 176 -13.75 1.87 3.33
N SER A 177 -12.45 2.15 3.44
CA SER A 177 -11.38 1.21 3.11
C SER A 177 -10.42 1.04 4.28
N ALA A 178 -9.50 0.11 4.17
CA ALA A 178 -8.41 -0.02 5.13
C ALA A 178 -7.10 -0.42 4.43
N ALA A 179 -5.96 0.06 4.94
CA ALA A 179 -4.65 -0.44 4.61
C ALA A 179 -4.30 -1.59 5.56
N LEU A 180 -3.95 -2.75 5.02
CA LEU A 180 -3.67 -3.95 5.80
C LEU A 180 -2.34 -4.59 5.37
N PRO A 181 -1.62 -5.27 6.29
CA PRO A 181 -0.36 -5.94 5.99
C PRO A 181 -0.51 -6.97 4.87
N SER A 182 0.56 -7.19 4.10
CA SER A 182 0.54 -8.05 2.92
C SER A 182 0.20 -9.52 3.23
N GLU A 183 0.87 -10.12 4.20
CA GLU A 183 0.84 -11.57 4.43
C GLU A 183 0.39 -11.94 5.85
N THR A 184 -0.29 -11.02 6.51
CA THR A 184 -0.78 -11.21 7.88
C THR A 184 -2.12 -10.51 8.08
N LYS A 185 -3.00 -11.14 8.82
CA LYS A 185 -4.25 -10.56 9.30
C LYS A 185 -4.13 -10.26 10.80
N TYR A 186 -4.53 -9.09 11.23
CA TYR A 186 -4.56 -8.76 12.67
C TYR A 186 -5.57 -9.63 13.42
N ASP A 187 -5.20 -10.11 14.61
CA ASP A 187 -6.08 -10.95 15.45
C ASP A 187 -7.37 -10.22 15.83
N ASN A 188 -7.30 -8.91 16.05
CA ASN A 188 -8.44 -8.06 16.37
C ASN A 188 -9.27 -7.62 15.15
N LEU A 189 -9.04 -8.20 13.98
CA LEU A 189 -9.80 -7.96 12.76
C LEU A 189 -10.55 -9.21 12.33
N ASN A 190 -11.84 -9.27 12.67
CA ASN A 190 -12.71 -10.42 12.39
C ASN A 190 -13.32 -10.35 10.97
N SER A 191 -13.96 -11.44 10.55
CA SER A 191 -14.56 -11.54 9.21
C SER A 191 -15.69 -10.55 8.98
N ASN A 192 -16.47 -10.17 10.01
CA ASN A 192 -17.54 -9.20 9.87
C ASN A 192 -16.98 -7.81 9.56
N ALA A 193 -15.91 -7.42 10.22
CA ALA A 193 -15.22 -6.16 9.94
C ALA A 193 -14.57 -6.16 8.55
N LEU A 194 -13.94 -7.25 8.13
CA LEU A 194 -13.43 -7.40 6.76
C LEU A 194 -14.54 -7.27 5.71
N ASN A 195 -15.71 -7.88 5.96
CA ASN A 195 -16.85 -7.78 5.06
C ASN A 195 -17.47 -6.38 5.02
N ALA A 196 -17.37 -5.60 6.10
CA ALA A 196 -17.86 -4.23 6.19
C ALA A 196 -17.03 -3.24 5.33
N LEU A 197 -15.75 -3.54 5.06
CA LEU A 197 -14.91 -2.73 4.18
C LEU A 197 -15.39 -2.80 2.73
N ASP A 198 -15.39 -1.66 2.04
CA ASP A 198 -15.70 -1.59 0.62
C ASP A 198 -14.51 -2.12 -0.21
N PHE A 199 -13.29 -1.82 0.23
CA PHE A 199 -12.06 -2.40 -0.33
C PHE A 199 -10.90 -2.36 0.67
N ILE A 200 -9.85 -3.13 0.36
CA ILE A 200 -8.65 -3.30 1.17
C ILE A 200 -7.43 -2.96 0.33
N ASN A 201 -6.59 -2.11 0.85
CA ASN A 201 -5.28 -1.74 0.31
C ASN A 201 -4.22 -2.66 0.92
N ILE A 202 -3.73 -3.65 0.16
CA ILE A 202 -2.71 -4.60 0.62
C ILE A 202 -1.35 -3.89 0.62
N MET A 203 -0.75 -3.66 1.78
CA MET A 203 0.57 -3.03 1.91
C MET A 203 1.69 -4.03 1.54
N SER A 204 1.90 -4.28 0.24
CA SER A 204 2.89 -5.25 -0.25
C SER A 204 4.27 -4.61 -0.41
N TYR A 205 4.75 -4.02 0.66
CA TYR A 205 6.05 -3.38 0.79
C TYR A 205 6.52 -3.44 2.26
N ASP A 206 7.72 -2.92 2.53
CA ASP A 206 8.33 -2.88 3.86
C ASP A 206 8.66 -4.27 4.45
N PHE A 207 9.01 -5.23 3.60
CA PHE A 207 9.47 -6.55 4.06
C PHE A 207 10.88 -6.53 4.68
N THR A 208 11.66 -5.51 4.38
CA THR A 208 12.91 -5.14 5.06
C THR A 208 13.09 -3.62 5.02
N GLY A 209 13.91 -3.07 5.91
CA GLY A 209 14.09 -1.63 6.02
C GLY A 209 14.86 -1.22 7.29
N PRO A 210 14.64 -0.01 7.83
CA PRO A 210 15.35 0.50 9.01
C PRO A 210 15.26 -0.38 10.26
N TRP A 211 14.23 -1.19 10.39
CA TRP A 211 14.05 -2.16 11.50
C TRP A 211 14.87 -3.44 11.31
N ASN A 212 15.51 -3.63 10.15
CA ASN A 212 16.32 -4.80 9.84
C ASN A 212 17.57 -4.46 9.04
N PRO A 213 18.45 -3.55 9.53
CA PRO A 213 19.52 -2.95 8.77
C PRO A 213 20.63 -3.96 8.37
N SER A 214 20.71 -5.09 9.07
CA SER A 214 21.67 -6.17 8.76
C SER A 214 21.25 -7.09 7.61
N LYS A 215 20.03 -6.88 7.05
CA LYS A 215 19.48 -7.68 5.94
C LYS A 215 19.09 -6.79 4.75
N PRO A 216 20.08 -6.28 4.00
CA PRO A 216 19.81 -5.54 2.77
C PRO A 216 19.04 -6.40 1.77
N GLY A 217 18.07 -5.81 1.09
CA GLY A 217 17.27 -6.53 0.10
C GLY A 217 16.06 -5.76 -0.38
N GLN A 218 15.33 -6.39 -1.30
CA GLN A 218 14.08 -5.85 -1.81
C GLN A 218 12.99 -5.83 -0.75
N HIS A 219 12.54 -4.62 -0.43
CA HIS A 219 11.43 -4.44 0.52
C HIS A 219 10.06 -4.65 -0.11
N SER A 220 9.97 -4.76 -1.45
CA SER A 220 8.72 -4.94 -2.18
C SER A 220 8.99 -5.72 -3.48
N SER A 221 9.37 -7.01 -3.37
CA SER A 221 9.63 -7.86 -4.54
C SER A 221 8.34 -8.23 -5.27
N PHE A 222 8.47 -8.75 -6.50
CA PHE A 222 7.34 -9.33 -7.23
C PHE A 222 6.76 -10.55 -6.51
N TYR A 223 7.62 -11.37 -5.90
CA TYR A 223 7.23 -12.53 -5.10
C TYR A 223 6.34 -12.13 -3.91
N HIS A 224 6.70 -11.08 -3.17
CA HIS A 224 5.84 -10.56 -2.10
C HIS A 224 4.48 -10.06 -2.60
N ALA A 225 4.43 -9.48 -3.81
CA ALA A 225 3.16 -9.09 -4.42
C ALA A 225 2.26 -10.30 -4.71
N GLN A 226 2.82 -11.38 -5.24
CA GLN A 226 2.10 -12.64 -5.47
C GLN A 226 1.58 -13.23 -4.15
N ARG A 227 2.42 -13.32 -3.13
CA ARG A 227 2.05 -13.85 -1.81
C ARG A 227 0.97 -13.01 -1.13
N GLY A 228 1.06 -11.68 -1.20
CA GLY A 228 0.05 -10.80 -0.63
C GLY A 228 -1.33 -11.00 -1.27
N ILE A 229 -1.40 -11.07 -2.60
CA ILE A 229 -2.65 -11.36 -3.31
C ILE A 229 -3.16 -12.75 -2.93
N ASN A 230 -2.29 -13.78 -2.96
CA ASN A 230 -2.67 -15.15 -2.60
C ASN A 230 -3.20 -15.24 -1.16
N PHE A 231 -2.54 -14.58 -0.22
CA PHE A 231 -2.97 -14.55 1.18
C PHE A 231 -4.38 -13.97 1.33
N TRP A 232 -4.62 -12.76 0.83
CA TRP A 232 -5.91 -12.09 1.02
C TRP A 232 -7.03 -12.73 0.20
N LYS A 233 -6.76 -13.07 -1.06
CA LYS A 233 -7.77 -13.62 -1.97
C LYS A 233 -8.08 -15.09 -1.68
N ASN A 234 -7.05 -15.94 -1.56
CA ASN A 234 -7.23 -17.38 -1.52
C ASN A 234 -7.21 -17.94 -0.09
N THR A 235 -6.32 -17.45 0.80
CA THR A 235 -6.22 -17.95 2.19
C THR A 235 -7.28 -17.33 3.08
N ILE A 236 -7.45 -16.01 3.05
CA ILE A 236 -8.47 -15.31 3.84
C ILE A 236 -9.84 -15.35 3.15
N GLY A 237 -9.89 -15.45 1.82
CA GLY A 237 -11.13 -15.55 1.05
C GLY A 237 -11.80 -14.22 0.76
N ILE A 238 -11.05 -13.11 0.71
CA ILE A 238 -11.61 -11.81 0.32
C ILE A 238 -11.81 -11.77 -1.19
N PRO A 239 -13.01 -11.39 -1.67
CA PRO A 239 -13.27 -11.24 -3.09
C PRO A 239 -12.29 -10.29 -3.78
N GLY A 240 -11.80 -10.67 -4.97
CA GLY A 240 -10.78 -9.91 -5.70
C GLY A 240 -11.18 -8.47 -6.02
N GLU A 241 -12.49 -8.20 -6.20
CA GLU A 241 -13.05 -6.87 -6.42
C GLU A 241 -12.88 -5.92 -5.23
N LYS A 242 -12.62 -6.46 -4.04
CA LYS A 242 -12.32 -5.68 -2.83
C LYS A 242 -10.84 -5.46 -2.58
N LEU A 243 -9.92 -5.95 -3.42
CA LEU A 243 -8.49 -5.93 -3.15
C LEU A 243 -7.76 -4.99 -4.11
N THR A 244 -6.81 -4.21 -3.59
CA THR A 244 -5.80 -3.48 -4.37
C THR A 244 -4.40 -3.86 -3.88
N LEU A 245 -3.45 -3.98 -4.80
CA LEU A 245 -2.07 -4.31 -4.50
C LEU A 245 -1.24 -3.04 -4.26
N GLY A 246 -0.64 -2.92 -3.09
CA GLY A 246 0.25 -1.82 -2.73
C GLY A 246 1.58 -1.88 -3.45
N VAL A 247 1.99 -0.74 -4.02
CA VAL A 247 3.31 -0.54 -4.63
C VAL A 247 3.98 0.70 -4.06
N PRO A 248 5.30 0.65 -3.77
CA PRO A 248 6.02 1.77 -3.20
C PRO A 248 6.57 2.71 -4.29
N PHE A 249 6.46 4.01 -4.08
CA PHE A 249 7.17 5.03 -4.86
C PHE A 249 8.42 5.55 -4.12
N TYR A 250 9.03 4.66 -3.33
CA TYR A 250 10.24 4.90 -2.54
C TYR A 250 11.08 3.63 -2.45
N GLY A 251 12.25 3.77 -1.88
CA GLY A 251 13.15 2.65 -1.59
C GLY A 251 13.97 2.89 -0.32
N TYR A 252 14.82 1.93 -0.03
CA TYR A 252 15.73 1.95 1.11
C TYR A 252 17.19 1.84 0.67
N ASP A 253 18.03 2.69 1.25
CA ASP A 253 19.47 2.73 1.11
C ASP A 253 20.11 2.15 2.38
N PHE A 254 20.63 0.94 2.28
CA PHE A 254 21.32 0.24 3.37
C PHE A 254 22.77 0.73 3.44
N LYS A 255 22.98 1.87 4.10
CA LYS A 255 24.30 2.53 4.24
C LYS A 255 25.34 1.62 4.90
N ASN A 256 24.92 0.89 5.92
CA ASN A 256 25.73 -0.09 6.67
C ASN A 256 24.80 -1.00 7.49
N SER A 257 25.39 -1.89 8.30
CA SER A 257 24.65 -2.85 9.13
C SER A 257 23.78 -2.26 10.25
N THR A 258 23.79 -0.94 10.44
CA THR A 258 23.05 -0.25 11.50
C THR A 258 22.20 0.92 10.98
N THR A 259 22.43 1.36 9.74
CA THR A 259 21.81 2.57 9.19
C THR A 259 21.16 2.29 7.85
N VAL A 260 19.86 2.54 7.78
CA VAL A 260 19.07 2.48 6.55
C VAL A 260 18.29 3.79 6.42
N GLU A 261 18.33 4.38 5.25
CA GLU A 261 17.62 5.61 4.93
C GLU A 261 16.58 5.35 3.83
N SER A 262 15.40 5.92 3.95
CA SER A 262 14.43 5.93 2.87
C SER A 262 14.78 7.01 1.83
N PHE A 263 14.41 6.77 0.57
CA PHE A 263 14.53 7.77 -0.50
C PHE A 263 13.34 7.67 -1.45
N LYS A 264 12.97 8.79 -2.06
CA LYS A 264 11.93 8.85 -3.09
C LYS A 264 12.43 8.24 -4.40
N TYR A 265 11.56 7.50 -5.10
CA TYR A 265 11.87 7.00 -6.45
C TYR A 265 12.29 8.14 -7.39
N GLY A 266 11.59 9.27 -7.38
CA GLY A 266 11.94 10.43 -8.20
C GLY A 266 13.36 10.94 -7.96
N SER A 267 13.89 10.86 -6.75
CA SER A 267 15.25 11.32 -6.44
C SER A 267 16.32 10.40 -7.04
N ILE A 268 16.10 9.08 -7.04
CA ILE A 268 17.06 8.15 -7.63
C ILE A 268 17.06 8.23 -9.17
N VAL A 269 15.90 8.48 -9.78
CA VAL A 269 15.77 8.74 -11.22
C VAL A 269 16.43 10.07 -11.62
N ALA A 270 16.25 11.11 -10.82
CA ALA A 270 16.90 12.41 -11.06
C ALA A 270 18.42 12.32 -11.04
N SER A 271 19.00 11.42 -10.22
CA SER A 271 20.45 11.20 -10.20
C SER A 271 20.99 10.53 -11.47
N ASN A 272 20.22 9.64 -12.06
CA ASN A 272 20.50 9.01 -13.36
C ASN A 272 19.20 8.40 -13.92
N LYS A 273 18.79 8.83 -15.10
CA LYS A 273 17.55 8.39 -15.77
C LYS A 273 17.49 6.87 -16.02
N SER A 274 18.64 6.20 -16.24
CA SER A 274 18.69 4.73 -16.41
C SER A 274 18.24 3.96 -15.17
N ASN A 275 18.17 4.61 -14.00
CA ASN A 275 17.72 4.03 -12.75
C ASN A 275 16.20 3.76 -12.75
N ALA A 276 15.45 4.42 -13.63
CA ALA A 276 14.02 4.19 -13.77
C ALA A 276 13.64 2.74 -14.10
N ASP A 277 14.54 2.00 -14.74
CA ASP A 277 14.30 0.62 -15.17
C ASP A 277 15.08 -0.43 -14.36
N ARG A 278 15.57 -0.05 -13.18
CA ARG A 278 16.28 -0.92 -12.24
C ARG A 278 15.47 -1.06 -10.94
N ASP A 279 15.68 -2.17 -10.24
CA ASP A 279 15.10 -2.43 -8.92
C ASP A 279 16.10 -2.24 -7.78
N ASN A 280 17.39 -2.09 -8.14
CA ASN A 280 18.46 -1.78 -7.19
C ASN A 280 19.64 -1.08 -7.85
N ILE A 281 20.38 -0.32 -7.05
CA ILE A 281 21.68 0.25 -7.36
C ILE A 281 22.52 0.14 -6.10
N ASP A 282 23.62 -0.61 -6.17
CA ASP A 282 24.42 -0.92 -4.97
C ASP A 282 23.50 -1.45 -3.85
N ASN A 283 23.52 -0.80 -2.68
CA ASN A 283 22.69 -1.13 -1.52
C ASN A 283 21.37 -0.36 -1.45
N LYS A 284 20.94 0.25 -2.56
CA LYS A 284 19.64 0.93 -2.68
C LYS A 284 18.66 0.02 -3.38
N PHE A 285 17.56 -0.31 -2.72
CA PHE A 285 16.52 -1.19 -3.23
C PHE A 285 15.20 -0.45 -3.34
N TYR A 286 14.54 -0.59 -4.49
CA TYR A 286 13.27 0.06 -4.84
C TYR A 286 12.58 -0.73 -5.96
N ASN A 287 11.45 -0.25 -6.48
CA ASN A 287 10.87 -0.83 -7.69
C ASN A 287 11.02 0.11 -8.88
N GLY A 288 11.66 -0.35 -9.95
CA GLY A 288 11.69 0.32 -11.24
C GLY A 288 10.45 0.02 -12.07
N ARG A 289 10.32 0.72 -13.21
CA ARG A 289 9.19 0.59 -14.14
C ARG A 289 8.92 -0.86 -14.60
N PRO A 290 9.93 -1.72 -14.89
CA PRO A 290 9.67 -3.11 -15.28
C PRO A 290 8.96 -3.92 -14.19
N THR A 291 9.34 -3.78 -12.92
CA THR A 291 8.71 -4.46 -11.81
C THR A 291 7.32 -3.91 -11.52
N ILE A 292 7.11 -2.59 -11.61
CA ILE A 292 5.78 -1.99 -11.51
C ILE A 292 4.86 -2.54 -12.60
N ARG A 293 5.31 -2.62 -13.87
CA ARG A 293 4.51 -3.25 -14.96
C ARG A 293 4.09 -4.68 -14.63
N LYS A 294 5.00 -5.51 -14.13
CA LYS A 294 4.69 -6.89 -13.72
C LYS A 294 3.64 -6.94 -12.60
N LYS A 295 3.75 -6.05 -11.61
CA LYS A 295 2.78 -5.97 -10.49
C LYS A 295 1.40 -5.50 -10.97
N VAL A 296 1.35 -4.57 -11.91
CA VAL A 296 0.08 -4.12 -12.54
C VAL A 296 -0.56 -5.24 -13.34
N ASP A 297 0.21 -5.97 -14.16
CA ASP A 297 -0.29 -7.13 -14.90
C ASP A 297 -0.83 -8.22 -13.97
N LEU A 298 -0.10 -8.51 -12.89
CA LEU A 298 -0.54 -9.44 -11.86
C LEU A 298 -1.87 -8.99 -11.21
N ALA A 299 -1.98 -7.72 -10.84
CA ALA A 299 -3.21 -7.17 -10.25
C ALA A 299 -4.38 -7.22 -11.26
N ALA A 300 -4.16 -6.80 -12.51
CA ALA A 300 -5.17 -6.79 -13.57
C ALA A 300 -5.77 -8.18 -13.84
N LYS A 301 -5.03 -9.25 -13.59
CA LYS A 301 -5.47 -10.64 -13.78
C LYS A 301 -6.15 -11.23 -12.54
N ASN A 302 -5.99 -10.65 -11.36
CA ASN A 302 -6.37 -11.30 -10.11
C ASN A 302 -7.29 -10.51 -9.20
N ILE A 303 -7.19 -9.18 -9.19
CA ILE A 303 -7.84 -8.28 -8.22
C ILE A 303 -8.27 -6.96 -8.86
N SER A 304 -8.89 -6.08 -8.09
CA SER A 304 -9.51 -4.85 -8.62
C SER A 304 -8.53 -3.72 -8.96
N GLY A 305 -7.26 -3.78 -8.56
CA GLY A 305 -6.37 -2.67 -8.89
C GLY A 305 -5.09 -2.55 -8.08
N ILE A 306 -4.54 -1.33 -8.11
CA ILE A 306 -3.27 -0.93 -7.48
C ILE A 306 -3.53 0.13 -6.41
N MET A 307 -2.73 0.08 -5.34
CA MET A 307 -2.59 1.17 -4.36
C MET A 307 -1.14 1.66 -4.35
N ILE A 308 -0.93 2.95 -4.15
CA ILE A 308 0.37 3.63 -4.24
C ILE A 308 0.71 4.31 -2.92
N TRP A 309 1.81 3.94 -2.30
CA TRP A 309 2.44 4.66 -1.20
C TRP A 309 3.76 5.26 -1.65
N GLU A 310 3.94 6.53 -1.84
CA GLU A 310 2.94 7.59 -1.92
C GLU A 310 3.23 8.47 -3.17
N LEU A 311 2.22 9.17 -3.67
CA LEU A 311 2.27 9.89 -4.94
C LEU A 311 3.41 10.91 -5.04
N GLY A 312 3.76 11.59 -3.94
CA GLY A 312 4.85 12.57 -3.93
C GLY A 312 6.25 11.96 -4.01
N GLY A 313 6.36 10.62 -3.98
CA GLY A 313 7.60 9.89 -4.20
C GLY A 313 7.96 9.68 -5.66
N ASP A 314 7.03 9.95 -6.59
CA ASP A 314 7.20 9.68 -8.02
C ASP A 314 8.27 10.58 -8.69
N SER A 315 8.65 10.20 -9.90
CA SER A 315 9.37 11.05 -10.84
C SER A 315 8.34 11.78 -11.72
N PHE A 316 8.23 13.08 -11.55
CA PHE A 316 7.29 13.90 -12.33
C PHE A 316 7.82 14.21 -13.75
N SER A 317 8.14 13.13 -14.50
CA SER A 317 8.75 13.16 -15.83
C SER A 317 8.29 11.96 -16.66
N GLU A 318 8.84 11.77 -17.85
CA GLU A 318 8.62 10.58 -18.70
C GLU A 318 9.01 9.25 -18.02
N TYR A 319 9.64 9.30 -16.85
CA TYR A 319 10.04 8.11 -16.05
C TYR A 319 9.07 7.80 -14.91
N SER A 320 7.93 8.47 -14.81
CA SER A 320 6.92 8.32 -13.77
C SER A 320 6.44 6.86 -13.62
N LEU A 321 6.32 6.41 -12.37
CA LEU A 321 5.69 5.12 -12.03
C LEU A 321 4.17 5.19 -12.17
N LEU A 322 3.55 6.33 -11.85
CA LEU A 322 2.11 6.53 -12.06
C LEU A 322 1.75 6.46 -13.54
N GLU A 323 2.58 7.08 -14.42
CA GLU A 323 2.44 6.93 -15.87
C GLU A 323 2.59 5.48 -16.31
N THR A 324 3.57 4.77 -15.73
CA THR A 324 3.81 3.36 -16.02
C THR A 324 2.60 2.49 -15.64
N ILE A 325 1.97 2.74 -14.48
CA ILE A 325 0.75 2.04 -14.04
C ILE A 325 -0.39 2.30 -15.03
N HIS A 326 -0.66 3.57 -15.33
CA HIS A 326 -1.74 3.97 -16.23
C HIS A 326 -1.56 3.37 -17.63
N LYS A 327 -0.35 3.50 -18.20
CA LYS A 327 -0.02 2.94 -19.52
C LYS A 327 -0.17 1.43 -19.55
N THR A 328 0.24 0.73 -18.49
CA THR A 328 0.14 -0.75 -18.44
C THR A 328 -1.32 -1.18 -18.45
N TYR A 329 -2.20 -0.54 -17.67
CA TYR A 329 -3.63 -0.82 -17.73
C TYR A 329 -4.23 -0.51 -19.11
N THR A 330 -3.85 0.62 -19.71
CA THR A 330 -4.30 0.99 -21.08
C THR A 330 -3.87 -0.06 -22.12
N ASP A 331 -2.62 -0.50 -22.07
CA ASP A 331 -2.07 -1.53 -22.98
C ASP A 331 -2.80 -2.88 -22.83
N LEU A 332 -3.32 -3.18 -21.62
CA LEU A 332 -4.15 -4.36 -21.33
C LEU A 332 -5.63 -4.17 -21.69
N GLY A 333 -6.07 -2.98 -22.12
CA GLY A 333 -7.48 -2.66 -22.39
C GLY A 333 -8.32 -2.48 -21.12
N VAL A 334 -7.69 -2.18 -19.97
CA VAL A 334 -8.35 -1.95 -18.69
C VAL A 334 -8.51 -0.45 -18.45
N LYS A 335 -9.71 -0.01 -18.15
CA LYS A 335 -10.01 1.39 -17.79
C LYS A 335 -9.66 1.66 -16.34
N THR A 336 -9.01 2.78 -16.06
CA THR A 336 -8.68 3.24 -14.70
C THR A 336 -9.41 4.50 -14.29
N THR A 337 -9.79 5.34 -15.27
CA THR A 337 -10.58 6.56 -15.07
C THR A 337 -11.45 6.76 -16.29
N GLU A 338 -12.63 7.36 -16.12
CA GLU A 338 -13.27 8.04 -17.22
C GLU A 338 -12.38 9.25 -17.56
N LEU A 339 -12.07 9.41 -18.83
CA LEU A 339 -11.15 10.43 -19.31
C LEU A 339 -11.43 11.76 -18.59
N CYS A 340 -10.42 12.31 -17.93
CA CYS A 340 -10.40 13.74 -17.64
C CYS A 340 -10.57 14.42 -18.99
N GLY A 341 -11.68 15.12 -19.18
CA GLY A 341 -12.02 15.70 -20.46
C GLY A 341 -10.84 16.47 -21.06
N ASN A 342 -10.60 16.24 -22.33
CA ASN A 342 -9.72 17.06 -23.15
C ASN A 342 -10.21 18.50 -23.17
#